data_b2926aaf6d32c607784d498a4c698959
#
_entry.id   b2926aaf6d32c607784d498a4c698959
#
_cell.length_a   1.000
_cell.length_b   1.000
_cell.length_c   1.000
_cell.angle_alpha   90.00
_cell.angle_beta   90.00
_cell.angle_gamma   90.00
#
_symmetry.space_group_name_H-M   'P 1'
#
loop_
_entity.id
_entity.type
_entity.pdbx_description
1 polymer ?
#
loop_
_entity_poly.entity_id
_entity_poly.type
_entity_poly.pdbx_seq_one_letter_code
_entity_poly.pdbx_strand_id
1 'polypeptide(L)'
;MKKIITLSTLLLCSLSLIACSNSEKTNEVKTEASSSVQEASSQESSSSQKQTEETQIVGSDDYGYVKIPKSWVHFKEVEGGDDIQYCDGTDVNIVTLNTFKPEQFGISESEYAALETVQISTSIYESKQKSQDFSKVWGSKSTIGGYEAYVVNCIAKNGKYLIIWVFKSDDGKFRYVSLEGVPEVLKNLLPMVEESWTNKKS
;
A
#
# COMPACT_ATOMS: atom_id res chain seq x y z
N MET A 1 -17.31 36.96 -7.33
CA MET A 1 -18.19 36.02 -6.62
C MET A 1 -17.46 34.69 -6.56
N LYS A 2 -16.94 34.33 -5.38
CA LYS A 2 -16.18 33.07 -5.18
C LYS A 2 -17.21 31.95 -5.07
N LYS A 3 -17.27 31.08 -6.09
CA LYS A 3 -18.03 29.84 -6.01
C LYS A 3 -17.22 28.86 -5.16
N ILE A 4 -17.71 28.57 -3.98
CA ILE A 4 -17.23 27.48 -3.15
C ILE A 4 -17.73 26.19 -3.80
N ILE A 5 -16.83 25.47 -4.45
CA ILE A 5 -17.10 24.12 -4.96
C ILE A 5 -17.04 23.18 -3.76
N THR A 6 -18.21 22.83 -3.25
CA THR A 6 -18.35 21.72 -2.29
C THR A 6 -18.11 20.44 -3.06
N LEU A 7 -16.91 19.90 -2.91
CA LEU A 7 -16.53 18.60 -3.45
C LEU A 7 -17.35 17.53 -2.74
N SER A 8 -18.38 17.05 -3.45
CA SER A 8 -19.30 16.02 -2.95
C SER A 8 -18.58 14.70 -2.88
N THR A 9 -18.48 14.19 -1.67
CA THR A 9 -17.80 12.98 -1.26
C THR A 9 -18.52 11.75 -1.82
N LEU A 10 -17.96 11.11 -2.83
CA LEU A 10 -18.35 9.76 -3.26
C LEU A 10 -17.12 9.03 -3.81
N LEU A 11 -16.24 8.64 -2.90
CA LEU A 11 -15.26 7.59 -3.18
C LEU A 11 -15.53 6.48 -2.17
N LEU A 12 -16.56 5.69 -2.45
CA LEU A 12 -16.87 4.45 -1.75
C LEU A 12 -16.00 3.33 -2.34
N CYS A 13 -14.75 3.25 -1.87
CA CYS A 13 -14.04 1.99 -1.93
C CYS A 13 -14.50 1.15 -0.74
N SER A 14 -15.52 0.33 -0.96
CA SER A 14 -15.97 -0.66 0.00
C SER A 14 -14.99 -1.84 0.01
N LEU A 15 -13.98 -1.77 0.88
CA LEU A 15 -13.22 -2.95 1.29
C LEU A 15 -14.05 -3.68 2.34
N SER A 16 -14.74 -4.72 1.92
CA SER A 16 -15.47 -5.62 2.81
C SER A 16 -14.48 -6.51 3.55
N LEU A 17 -14.16 -6.16 4.79
CA LEU A 17 -13.48 -7.06 5.72
C LEU A 17 -14.48 -8.11 6.21
N ILE A 18 -14.38 -9.31 5.69
CA ILE A 18 -15.08 -10.48 6.24
C ILE A 18 -14.29 -10.93 7.47
N ALA A 19 -14.81 -10.58 8.63
CA ALA A 19 -14.32 -11.10 9.91
C ALA A 19 -14.88 -12.51 10.11
N CYS A 20 -14.04 -13.53 9.98
CA CYS A 20 -14.34 -14.87 10.52
C CYS A 20 -13.87 -14.91 11.96
N SER A 21 -14.86 -14.80 12.85
CA SER A 21 -14.76 -15.16 14.26
C SER A 21 -14.72 -16.69 14.38
N ASN A 22 -13.76 -17.23 15.09
CA ASN A 22 -13.95 -18.54 15.72
C ASN A 22 -13.32 -18.62 17.11
N SER A 23 -14.14 -19.18 18.01
CA SER A 23 -14.08 -19.22 19.46
C SER A 23 -12.97 -20.08 20.07
N GLU A 24 -12.52 -19.61 21.21
CA GLU A 24 -12.19 -20.29 22.50
C GLU A 24 -11.71 -21.75 22.51
N LYS A 25 -10.58 -21.95 23.18
CA LYS A 25 -10.53 -22.80 24.38
C LYS A 25 -9.29 -22.52 25.23
N THR A 26 -9.59 -22.11 26.46
CA THR A 26 -8.77 -22.07 27.67
C THR A 26 -8.10 -23.41 27.97
N ASN A 27 -6.83 -23.39 28.43
CA ASN A 27 -6.35 -24.22 29.53
C ASN A 27 -5.11 -23.63 30.16
N GLU A 28 -5.28 -23.20 31.42
CA GLU A 28 -4.22 -22.99 32.38
C GLU A 28 -3.55 -24.31 32.77
N VAL A 29 -2.25 -24.32 32.94
CA VAL A 29 -1.57 -25.02 34.07
C VAL A 29 -0.21 -24.36 34.34
N LYS A 30 0.00 -24.17 35.59
CA LYS A 30 1.02 -23.55 36.42
C LYS A 30 2.33 -24.33 36.50
N THR A 31 3.41 -23.57 36.82
CA THR A 31 4.41 -23.80 37.89
C THR A 31 5.81 -24.22 37.52
N GLU A 32 6.70 -23.29 37.92
CA GLU A 32 7.98 -23.33 38.63
C GLU A 32 9.29 -23.82 37.97
N ALA A 33 10.15 -22.86 37.89
CA ALA A 33 11.46 -22.62 38.54
C ALA A 33 12.57 -23.67 38.41
N SER A 34 13.72 -23.29 37.89
CA SER A 34 14.99 -23.15 38.59
C SER A 34 16.22 -23.24 37.68
N SER A 35 17.05 -22.23 37.78
CA SER A 35 18.50 -22.12 37.70
C SER A 35 19.31 -23.19 36.95
N SER A 36 20.15 -22.75 36.01
CA SER A 36 21.61 -22.66 36.23
C SER A 36 22.36 -22.15 35.00
N VAL A 37 23.35 -21.32 35.25
CA VAL A 37 24.36 -20.72 34.41
C VAL A 37 25.20 -21.77 33.71
N GLN A 38 25.51 -21.58 32.42
CA GLN A 38 26.85 -21.88 31.90
C GLN A 38 27.08 -21.12 30.58
N GLU A 39 28.06 -20.22 30.59
CA GLU A 39 28.68 -19.59 29.45
C GLU A 39 29.32 -20.65 28.54
N ALA A 40 29.06 -20.52 27.24
CA ALA A 40 30.00 -20.99 26.23
C ALA A 40 29.92 -20.08 25.02
N SER A 41 30.95 -19.28 24.87
CA SER A 41 31.30 -18.51 23.69
C SER A 41 31.35 -19.41 22.46
N SER A 42 30.58 -19.06 21.44
CA SER A 42 30.85 -19.45 20.05
C SER A 42 30.38 -18.31 19.14
N GLN A 43 31.36 -17.57 18.67
CA GLN A 43 31.18 -16.65 17.52
C GLN A 43 30.85 -17.51 16.30
N GLU A 44 29.59 -17.54 15.92
CA GLU A 44 29.22 -17.88 14.57
C GLU A 44 28.96 -16.56 13.83
N SER A 45 29.90 -16.23 12.98
CA SER A 45 29.78 -15.23 11.95
C SER A 45 28.70 -15.68 10.98
N SER A 46 27.45 -15.31 11.26
CA SER A 46 26.36 -15.46 10.35
C SER A 46 26.49 -14.37 9.28
N SER A 47 27.21 -14.68 8.22
CA SER A 47 27.12 -13.96 6.96
C SER A 47 25.69 -14.13 6.44
N SER A 48 24.83 -13.14 6.70
CA SER A 48 23.53 -13.00 6.03
C SER A 48 23.80 -12.89 4.51
N GLN A 49 23.80 -14.02 3.83
CA GLN A 49 23.62 -14.02 2.39
C GLN A 49 22.26 -13.37 2.13
N LYS A 50 22.29 -12.12 1.65
CA LYS A 50 21.15 -11.44 1.07
C LYS A 50 20.73 -12.28 -0.13
N GLN A 51 19.83 -13.25 0.10
CA GLN A 51 19.18 -13.98 -1.00
C GLN A 51 18.56 -12.92 -1.88
N THR A 52 19.09 -12.77 -3.09
CA THR A 52 18.50 -11.89 -4.12
C THR A 52 17.22 -12.58 -4.54
N GLU A 53 16.10 -12.18 -3.94
CA GLU A 53 14.79 -12.71 -4.32
C GLU A 53 14.54 -12.38 -5.80
N GLU A 54 14.20 -13.41 -6.59
CA GLU A 54 13.85 -13.20 -8.00
C GLU A 54 12.62 -12.28 -8.08
N THR A 55 12.67 -11.32 -9.01
CA THR A 55 11.61 -10.34 -9.18
C THR A 55 10.91 -10.52 -10.52
N GLN A 56 9.69 -10.00 -10.62
CA GLN A 56 8.93 -9.83 -11.84
C GLN A 56 8.46 -8.39 -11.99
N ILE A 57 8.21 -7.95 -13.23
CA ILE A 57 7.64 -6.64 -13.54
C ILE A 57 6.15 -6.84 -13.81
N VAL A 58 5.32 -6.13 -13.04
CA VAL A 58 3.86 -6.18 -13.11
C VAL A 58 3.27 -4.81 -13.34
N GLY A 59 2.10 -4.74 -13.97
CA GLY A 59 1.42 -3.50 -14.28
C GLY A 59 0.84 -3.47 -15.69
N SER A 60 0.49 -2.29 -16.17
CA SER A 60 0.01 -2.03 -17.53
C SER A 60 0.41 -0.62 -17.99
N ASP A 61 0.27 -0.35 -19.29
CA ASP A 61 0.51 0.98 -19.84
C ASP A 61 -0.43 2.06 -19.24
N ASP A 62 -1.61 1.64 -18.75
CA ASP A 62 -2.57 2.55 -18.12
C ASP A 62 -2.21 2.92 -16.69
N TYR A 63 -1.53 2.03 -15.94
CA TYR A 63 -1.28 2.20 -14.51
C TYR A 63 0.20 2.32 -14.14
N GLY A 64 1.09 2.09 -15.11
CA GLY A 64 2.51 1.95 -14.90
C GLY A 64 2.90 0.54 -14.43
N TYR A 65 4.18 0.37 -14.20
CA TYR A 65 4.81 -0.92 -13.88
C TYR A 65 5.68 -0.79 -12.64
N VAL A 66 5.73 -1.85 -11.83
CA VAL A 66 6.62 -1.98 -10.67
C VAL A 66 7.28 -3.34 -10.65
N LYS A 67 8.42 -3.45 -9.95
CA LYS A 67 9.03 -4.74 -9.59
C LYS A 67 8.42 -5.23 -8.29
N ILE A 68 8.11 -6.53 -8.26
CA ILE A 68 7.66 -7.24 -7.05
C ILE A 68 8.33 -8.62 -7.02
N PRO A 69 8.32 -9.34 -5.90
CA PRO A 69 8.80 -10.71 -5.85
C PRO A 69 8.11 -11.60 -6.88
N LYS A 70 8.87 -12.48 -7.51
CA LYS A 70 8.36 -13.38 -8.56
C LYS A 70 7.30 -14.37 -8.05
N SER A 71 7.32 -14.65 -6.76
CA SER A 71 6.34 -15.50 -6.08
C SER A 71 4.95 -14.89 -5.95
N TRP A 72 4.83 -13.55 -6.11
CA TRP A 72 3.56 -12.86 -5.99
C TRP A 72 2.66 -13.15 -7.19
N VAL A 73 1.37 -13.28 -6.93
CA VAL A 73 0.36 -13.65 -7.91
C VAL A 73 -0.67 -12.54 -8.13
N HIS A 74 -1.26 -12.49 -9.30
CA HIS A 74 -2.32 -11.54 -9.61
C HIS A 74 -3.55 -11.85 -8.74
N PHE A 75 -4.02 -10.84 -8.01
CA PHE A 75 -5.23 -10.94 -7.20
C PHE A 75 -6.45 -10.73 -8.10
N LYS A 76 -7.23 -11.77 -8.30
CA LYS A 76 -8.30 -11.80 -9.33
C LYS A 76 -9.71 -11.53 -8.79
N GLU A 77 -9.87 -11.38 -7.48
CA GLU A 77 -11.21 -11.36 -6.86
C GLU A 77 -11.77 -9.95 -6.62
N VAL A 78 -11.24 -8.93 -7.31
CA VAL A 78 -11.80 -7.60 -7.20
C VAL A 78 -12.92 -7.45 -8.21
N GLU A 79 -14.16 -7.74 -7.81
CA GLU A 79 -15.33 -7.43 -8.64
C GLU A 79 -15.46 -5.91 -8.81
N GLY A 80 -15.35 -5.46 -10.05
CA GLY A 80 -15.71 -4.11 -10.46
C GLY A 80 -14.64 -3.02 -10.28
N GLY A 81 -13.37 -3.38 -10.01
CA GLY A 81 -12.26 -2.42 -9.98
C GLY A 81 -11.48 -2.37 -11.30
N ASP A 82 -11.08 -1.17 -11.72
CA ASP A 82 -10.11 -0.99 -12.82
C ASP A 82 -8.65 -1.19 -12.33
N ASP A 83 -8.46 -1.61 -11.08
CA ASP A 83 -7.15 -1.73 -10.44
C ASP A 83 -6.41 -2.99 -10.87
N ILE A 84 -5.08 -2.90 -10.88
CA ILE A 84 -4.23 -4.09 -10.96
C ILE A 84 -3.69 -4.38 -9.56
N GLN A 85 -3.97 -5.57 -9.04
CA GLN A 85 -3.51 -6.00 -7.72
C GLN A 85 -2.70 -7.30 -7.80
N TYR A 86 -1.64 -7.35 -6.99
CA TYR A 86 -0.84 -8.56 -6.79
C TYR A 86 -0.66 -8.80 -5.29
N CYS A 87 -0.64 -10.06 -4.90
CA CYS A 87 -0.45 -10.47 -3.51
C CYS A 87 0.57 -11.59 -3.38
N ASP A 88 1.05 -11.81 -2.18
CA ASP A 88 2.02 -12.87 -1.84
C ASP A 88 1.41 -14.29 -1.74
N GLY A 89 0.20 -14.46 -2.23
CA GLY A 89 -0.59 -15.69 -2.10
C GLY A 89 -1.49 -15.70 -0.87
N THR A 90 -1.42 -14.65 -0.06
CA THR A 90 -2.37 -14.33 1.01
C THR A 90 -3.16 -13.08 0.61
N ASP A 91 -4.28 -12.82 1.27
CA ASP A 91 -5.07 -11.59 1.16
C ASP A 91 -4.60 -10.50 2.14
N VAL A 92 -3.35 -10.62 2.61
CA VAL A 92 -2.79 -9.74 3.62
C VAL A 92 -1.82 -8.73 3.03
N ASN A 93 -0.90 -9.19 2.18
CA ASN A 93 0.14 -8.36 1.58
C ASN A 93 -0.18 -8.12 0.11
N ILE A 94 -0.51 -6.86 -0.23
CA ILE A 94 -1.06 -6.49 -1.54
C ILE A 94 -0.31 -5.27 -2.07
N VAL A 95 0.03 -5.28 -3.36
CA VAL A 95 0.39 -4.10 -4.13
C VAL A 95 -0.76 -3.77 -5.08
N THR A 96 -1.15 -2.49 -5.12
CA THR A 96 -2.19 -2.00 -6.03
C THR A 96 -1.64 -0.90 -6.92
N LEU A 97 -1.95 -0.97 -8.21
CA LEU A 97 -1.66 0.05 -9.20
C LEU A 97 -2.95 0.57 -9.80
N ASN A 98 -3.09 1.88 -9.89
CA ASN A 98 -4.24 2.54 -10.51
C ASN A 98 -3.86 3.91 -11.07
N THR A 99 -4.77 4.48 -11.85
CA THR A 99 -4.70 5.84 -12.39
C THR A 99 -6.01 6.54 -12.10
N PHE A 100 -5.95 7.73 -11.55
CA PHE A 100 -7.14 8.54 -11.37
C PHE A 100 -7.68 9.03 -12.71
N LYS A 101 -9.00 9.04 -12.85
CA LYS A 101 -9.71 9.50 -14.05
C LYS A 101 -10.62 10.68 -13.69
N PRO A 102 -10.83 11.65 -14.60
CA PRO A 102 -11.71 12.82 -14.37
C PRO A 102 -13.10 12.45 -13.88
N GLU A 103 -13.66 11.35 -14.41
CA GLU A 103 -15.00 10.87 -14.08
C GLU A 103 -15.15 10.51 -12.60
N GLN A 104 -14.06 10.03 -11.98
CA GLN A 104 -14.04 9.69 -10.54
C GLN A 104 -14.23 10.92 -9.65
N PHE A 105 -13.89 12.10 -10.16
CA PHE A 105 -14.04 13.38 -9.48
C PHE A 105 -15.29 14.15 -9.93
N GLY A 106 -15.98 13.69 -10.99
CA GLY A 106 -17.12 14.39 -11.58
C GLY A 106 -16.76 15.73 -12.19
N ILE A 107 -15.54 15.88 -12.73
CA ILE A 107 -14.98 17.10 -13.31
C ILE A 107 -14.63 16.90 -14.78
N SER A 108 -14.46 18.00 -15.51
CA SER A 108 -14.02 17.98 -16.90
C SER A 108 -12.53 17.67 -17.02
N GLU A 109 -12.08 17.25 -18.20
CA GLU A 109 -10.65 17.04 -18.52
C GLU A 109 -9.78 18.28 -18.23
N SER A 110 -10.32 19.48 -18.53
CA SER A 110 -9.59 20.73 -18.27
C SER A 110 -9.43 21.01 -16.77
N GLU A 111 -10.44 20.72 -15.96
CA GLU A 111 -10.37 20.83 -14.51
C GLU A 111 -9.43 19.76 -13.92
N TYR A 112 -9.48 18.55 -14.46
CA TYR A 112 -8.56 17.47 -14.06
C TYR A 112 -7.11 17.82 -14.35
N ALA A 113 -6.80 18.35 -15.53
CA ALA A 113 -5.45 18.76 -15.90
C ALA A 113 -4.90 19.87 -15.00
N ALA A 114 -5.77 20.71 -14.43
CA ALA A 114 -5.45 21.80 -13.52
C ALA A 114 -5.33 21.37 -12.06
N LEU A 115 -5.66 20.10 -11.71
CA LEU A 115 -5.48 19.59 -10.37
C LEU A 115 -3.99 19.50 -10.00
N GLU A 116 -3.73 19.68 -8.72
CA GLU A 116 -2.44 19.40 -8.13
C GLU A 116 -2.46 18.08 -7.36
N THR A 117 -1.35 17.38 -7.35
CA THR A 117 -1.19 16.08 -6.67
C THR A 117 -1.57 16.17 -5.19
N VAL A 118 -1.26 17.30 -4.54
CA VAL A 118 -1.59 17.52 -3.12
C VAL A 118 -3.09 17.54 -2.86
N GLN A 119 -3.91 18.00 -3.81
CA GLN A 119 -5.36 18.05 -3.64
C GLN A 119 -5.96 16.63 -3.61
N ILE A 120 -5.47 15.75 -4.49
CA ILE A 120 -5.90 14.34 -4.53
C ILE A 120 -5.45 13.62 -3.26
N SER A 121 -4.18 13.77 -2.88
CA SER A 121 -3.65 13.12 -1.69
C SER A 121 -4.32 13.59 -0.40
N THR A 122 -4.70 14.88 -0.31
CA THR A 122 -5.45 15.43 0.83
C THR A 122 -6.84 14.81 0.93
N SER A 123 -7.55 14.63 -0.19
CA SER A 123 -8.85 13.96 -0.20
C SER A 123 -8.76 12.52 0.31
N ILE A 124 -7.72 11.79 -0.12
CA ILE A 124 -7.48 10.43 0.37
C ILE A 124 -7.16 10.45 1.87
N TYR A 125 -6.27 11.33 2.30
CA TYR A 125 -5.90 11.49 3.71
C TYR A 125 -7.12 11.75 4.59
N GLU A 126 -7.97 12.71 4.22
CA GLU A 126 -9.20 13.02 4.96
C GLU A 126 -10.19 11.85 4.99
N SER A 127 -10.32 11.13 3.87
CA SER A 127 -11.15 9.93 3.81
C SER A 127 -10.64 8.86 4.76
N LYS A 128 -9.32 8.60 4.78
CA LYS A 128 -8.72 7.61 5.69
C LYS A 128 -8.80 8.03 7.15
N GLN A 129 -8.65 9.33 7.44
CA GLN A 129 -8.83 9.84 8.81
C GLN A 129 -10.26 9.67 9.36
N LYS A 130 -11.26 9.74 8.50
CA LYS A 130 -12.68 9.55 8.87
C LYS A 130 -13.05 8.08 9.01
N SER A 131 -12.26 7.17 8.44
CA SER A 131 -12.51 5.72 8.53
C SER A 131 -12.21 5.22 9.94
N GLN A 132 -13.10 4.36 10.43
CA GLN A 132 -12.93 3.68 11.71
C GLN A 132 -11.95 2.49 11.65
N ASP A 133 -11.46 2.14 10.46
CA ASP A 133 -10.58 0.99 10.27
C ASP A 133 -9.13 1.28 10.67
N PHE A 134 -8.74 2.55 10.69
CA PHE A 134 -7.38 2.97 10.98
C PHE A 134 -7.23 3.51 12.40
N SER A 135 -6.12 3.12 13.05
CA SER A 135 -5.70 3.63 14.34
C SER A 135 -4.83 4.89 14.22
N LYS A 136 -4.15 5.04 13.07
CA LYS A 136 -3.29 6.19 12.78
C LYS A 136 -3.26 6.47 11.28
N VAL A 137 -3.33 7.77 10.91
CA VAL A 137 -3.18 8.27 9.54
C VAL A 137 -2.28 9.49 9.56
N TRP A 138 -1.28 9.54 8.66
CA TRP A 138 -0.40 10.72 8.51
C TRP A 138 0.07 10.87 7.07
N GLY A 139 0.38 12.12 6.68
CA GLY A 139 0.94 12.44 5.38
C GLY A 139 2.46 12.56 5.44
N SER A 140 3.13 12.24 4.34
CA SER A 140 4.55 12.50 4.11
C SER A 140 4.82 12.79 2.63
N LYS A 141 6.06 13.13 2.30
CA LYS A 141 6.54 13.22 0.92
C LYS A 141 7.60 12.15 0.71
N SER A 142 7.64 11.60 -0.51
CA SER A 142 8.65 10.65 -0.96
C SER A 142 8.87 10.82 -2.46
N THR A 143 9.63 9.91 -3.04
CA THR A 143 9.77 9.77 -4.50
C THR A 143 9.39 8.36 -4.90
N ILE A 144 8.80 8.20 -6.09
CA ILE A 144 8.49 6.91 -6.68
C ILE A 144 8.81 6.94 -8.18
N GLY A 145 9.69 6.05 -8.64
CA GLY A 145 10.16 6.07 -10.04
C GLY A 145 10.82 7.39 -10.45
N GLY A 146 11.36 8.15 -9.50
CA GLY A 146 11.94 9.48 -9.73
C GLY A 146 10.92 10.64 -9.67
N TYR A 147 9.62 10.38 -9.53
CA TYR A 147 8.59 11.41 -9.40
C TYR A 147 8.38 11.80 -7.94
N GLU A 148 8.18 13.10 -7.67
CA GLU A 148 7.72 13.55 -6.36
C GLU A 148 6.33 12.99 -6.07
N ALA A 149 6.17 12.39 -4.89
CA ALA A 149 4.92 11.81 -4.45
C ALA A 149 4.48 12.36 -3.08
N TYR A 150 3.18 12.59 -2.94
CA TYR A 150 2.55 12.74 -1.65
C TYR A 150 2.11 11.36 -1.16
N VAL A 151 2.47 11.05 0.07
CA VAL A 151 2.24 9.73 0.64
C VAL A 151 1.24 9.81 1.78
N VAL A 152 0.20 9.01 1.72
CA VAL A 152 -0.74 8.80 2.83
C VAL A 152 -0.41 7.47 3.47
N ASN A 153 -0.02 7.54 4.73
CA ASN A 153 0.35 6.38 5.54
C ASN A 153 -0.75 6.08 6.54
N CYS A 154 -1.12 4.82 6.69
CA CYS A 154 -2.12 4.37 7.62
C CYS A 154 -1.65 3.15 8.41
N ILE A 155 -2.05 3.06 9.67
CA ILE A 155 -1.97 1.84 10.47
C ILE A 155 -3.40 1.41 10.75
N ALA A 156 -3.78 0.24 10.28
CA ALA A 156 -5.07 -0.34 10.56
C ALA A 156 -5.16 -0.83 12.02
N LYS A 157 -6.36 -0.96 12.57
CA LYS A 157 -6.58 -1.43 13.95
C LYS A 157 -6.05 -2.85 14.20
N ASN A 158 -5.94 -3.67 13.14
CA ASN A 158 -5.34 -5.00 13.18
C ASN A 158 -3.81 -5.00 13.05
N GLY A 159 -3.16 -3.84 13.02
CA GLY A 159 -1.71 -3.69 12.93
C GLY A 159 -1.12 -3.72 11.51
N LYS A 160 -1.94 -3.94 10.48
CA LYS A 160 -1.48 -3.84 9.09
C LYS A 160 -1.18 -2.38 8.74
N TYR A 161 -0.25 -2.18 7.81
CA TYR A 161 0.05 -0.88 7.22
C TYR A 161 -0.60 -0.76 5.84
N LEU A 162 -1.01 0.46 5.51
CA LEU A 162 -1.38 0.87 4.16
C LEU A 162 -0.58 2.13 3.84
N ILE A 163 0.21 2.08 2.77
CA ILE A 163 1.03 3.18 2.28
C ILE A 163 0.54 3.50 0.86
N ILE A 164 0.17 4.74 0.60
CA ILE A 164 -0.40 5.19 -0.67
C ILE A 164 0.45 6.32 -1.23
N TRP A 165 1.02 6.13 -2.41
CA TRP A 165 1.67 7.18 -3.19
C TRP A 165 0.69 7.77 -4.17
N VAL A 166 0.61 9.10 -4.19
CA VAL A 166 -0.10 9.88 -5.20
C VAL A 166 0.92 10.79 -5.87
N PHE A 167 1.03 10.70 -7.18
CA PHE A 167 1.98 11.48 -7.96
C PHE A 167 1.47 11.71 -9.38
N LYS A 168 2.07 12.68 -10.09
CA LYS A 168 1.77 12.97 -11.49
C LYS A 168 2.94 12.51 -12.34
N SER A 169 2.69 11.64 -13.31
CA SER A 169 3.69 11.15 -14.26
C SER A 169 3.82 12.08 -15.47
N ASP A 170 4.87 11.89 -16.29
CA ASP A 170 5.19 12.75 -17.45
C ASP A 170 4.07 12.82 -18.50
N ASP A 171 3.21 11.80 -18.57
CA ASP A 171 2.04 11.79 -19.44
C ASP A 171 0.86 12.61 -18.91
N GLY A 172 1.06 13.34 -17.80
CA GLY A 172 0.07 14.19 -17.16
C GLY A 172 -0.98 13.47 -16.33
N LYS A 173 -0.93 12.14 -16.24
CA LYS A 173 -1.87 11.34 -15.45
C LYS A 173 -1.48 11.32 -13.98
N PHE A 174 -2.51 11.36 -13.11
CA PHE A 174 -2.31 11.15 -11.68
C PHE A 174 -2.34 9.65 -11.39
N ARG A 175 -1.29 9.17 -10.75
CA ARG A 175 -1.08 7.76 -10.43
C ARG A 175 -1.34 7.49 -8.96
N TYR A 176 -1.83 6.29 -8.72
CA TYR A 176 -2.03 5.71 -7.41
C TYR A 176 -1.25 4.39 -7.34
N VAL A 177 -0.36 4.30 -6.37
CA VAL A 177 0.30 3.06 -6.01
C VAL A 177 0.07 2.84 -4.54
N SER A 178 -0.27 1.64 -4.11
CA SER A 178 -0.33 1.35 -2.68
C SER A 178 0.27 0.01 -2.33
N LEU A 179 0.78 -0.05 -1.11
CA LEU A 179 1.21 -1.26 -0.44
C LEU A 179 0.37 -1.44 0.82
N GLU A 180 -0.29 -2.58 0.94
CA GLU A 180 -0.97 -3.00 2.15
C GLU A 180 -0.32 -4.27 2.68
N GLY A 181 -0.19 -4.40 3.99
CA GLY A 181 0.34 -5.63 4.58
C GLY A 181 0.98 -5.49 5.94
N VAL A 182 1.65 -6.57 6.34
CA VAL A 182 2.40 -6.60 7.60
C VAL A 182 3.75 -5.89 7.47
N PRO A 183 4.23 -5.19 8.51
CA PRO A 183 5.45 -4.38 8.46
C PRO A 183 6.69 -5.12 7.97
N GLU A 184 6.83 -6.39 8.34
CA GLU A 184 7.98 -7.23 8.00
C GLU A 184 8.11 -7.46 6.49
N VAL A 185 6.99 -7.65 5.80
CA VAL A 185 6.93 -7.82 4.35
C VAL A 185 7.11 -6.47 3.66
N LEU A 186 6.40 -5.45 4.11
CA LEU A 186 6.42 -4.12 3.50
C LEU A 186 7.81 -3.47 3.58
N LYS A 187 8.58 -3.71 4.62
CA LYS A 187 9.95 -3.20 4.78
C LYS A 187 10.86 -3.54 3.58
N ASN A 188 10.70 -4.73 3.00
CA ASN A 188 11.49 -5.16 1.84
C ASN A 188 10.86 -4.72 0.52
N LEU A 189 9.54 -4.68 0.46
CA LEU A 189 8.78 -4.35 -0.75
C LEU A 189 8.79 -2.85 -1.07
N LEU A 190 8.76 -2.00 -0.03
CA LEU A 190 8.68 -0.56 -0.17
C LEU A 190 9.80 0.04 -1.06
N PRO A 191 11.10 -0.18 -0.77
CA PRO A 191 12.16 0.35 -1.63
C PRO A 191 12.10 -0.25 -3.05
N MET A 192 11.73 -1.50 -3.19
CA MET A 192 11.61 -2.17 -4.50
C MET A 192 10.56 -1.46 -5.37
N VAL A 193 9.39 -1.13 -4.80
CA VAL A 193 8.30 -0.44 -5.50
C VAL A 193 8.66 1.02 -5.78
N GLU A 194 9.18 1.76 -4.78
CA GLU A 194 9.58 3.16 -4.94
C GLU A 194 10.64 3.36 -6.03
N GLU A 195 11.64 2.48 -6.09
CA GLU A 195 12.75 2.59 -7.04
C GLU A 195 12.39 2.11 -8.45
N SER A 196 11.39 1.22 -8.58
CA SER A 196 11.14 0.53 -9.84
C SER A 196 9.96 1.05 -10.63
N TRP A 197 9.13 1.93 -10.09
CA TRP A 197 7.96 2.38 -10.82
C TRP A 197 8.37 3.09 -12.13
N THR A 198 7.66 2.74 -13.22
CA THR A 198 7.85 3.35 -14.54
C THR A 198 6.52 3.35 -15.31
N ASN A 199 6.34 4.30 -16.23
CA ASN A 199 5.16 4.36 -17.11
C ASN A 199 5.29 3.46 -18.36
N LYS A 200 6.43 2.80 -18.55
CA LYS A 200 6.68 1.91 -19.70
C LYS A 200 7.28 0.60 -19.21
N LYS A 201 6.84 -0.50 -19.82
CA LYS A 201 7.44 -1.81 -19.55
C LYS A 201 8.86 -1.82 -20.13
N SER A 202 9.84 -1.96 -19.26
CA SER A 202 11.27 -2.09 -19.65
C SER A 202 11.64 -3.54 -19.92
#